data_9699013cfd697c98dc815d33b5e7926d
#
_entry.id   9699013cfd697c98dc815d33b5e7926d
#
_cell.length_a   1.000
_cell.length_b   1.000
_cell.length_c   1.000
_cell.angle_alpha   90.00
_cell.angle_beta   90.00
_cell.angle_gamma   90.00
#
_symmetry.space_group_name_H-M   'P 1'
#
loop_
_entity.id
_entity.type
_entity.pdbx_description
1 polymer ?
#
loop_
_entity_poly.entity_id
_entity_poly.type
_entity_poly.pdbx_seq_one_letter_code
_entity_poly.pdbx_strand_id
1 'polypeptide(L)'
;DNPTTLFVIYHDQRNFDERKKVVKSLRKNAKWYEIEKLTFNQLYKATREAIVHRNASIEDNALALLLERCGNDLLTISNQVEKLCLYTHSIKKEDVERLVPPRVEEDVFKLTNALLNHDLRNTMRVYQDLISKKHDPLELIGLIANALRNLYQVSIMSKKGYRDNDIASALGLNPRAIYPIRKNAAHFDITELMEKLYDLSELDYAIKTGTVDKFRGSELFLMRI
;
A
#
# COMPACT_ATOMS: atom_id res chain seq x y z
N ASP A 1 -35.99 -15.87 -22.42
CA ASP A 1 -35.76 -14.87 -21.37
C ASP A 1 -36.59 -15.20 -20.13
N ASN A 2 -35.95 -15.48 -19.00
CA ASN A 2 -36.64 -15.70 -17.74
C ASN A 2 -36.62 -14.38 -16.97
N PRO A 3 -37.74 -13.65 -16.82
CA PRO A 3 -37.78 -12.32 -16.21
C PRO A 3 -37.48 -12.32 -14.71
N THR A 4 -37.40 -13.48 -14.07
CA THR A 4 -37.15 -13.64 -12.65
C THR A 4 -35.68 -13.95 -12.31
N THR A 5 -34.82 -14.13 -13.35
CA THR A 5 -33.41 -14.48 -13.14
C THR A 5 -32.49 -13.35 -13.62
N LEU A 6 -31.67 -12.80 -12.68
CA LEU A 6 -30.59 -11.89 -12.99
C LEU A 6 -29.27 -12.66 -12.95
N PHE A 7 -28.55 -12.70 -14.07
CA PHE A 7 -27.23 -13.31 -14.18
C PHE A 7 -26.17 -12.21 -14.16
N VAL A 8 -25.31 -12.17 -13.12
CA VAL A 8 -24.23 -11.19 -12.96
C VAL A 8 -22.89 -11.89 -13.16
N ILE A 9 -22.11 -11.38 -14.13
CA ILE A 9 -20.73 -11.84 -14.36
C ILE A 9 -19.81 -10.74 -13.86
N TYR A 10 -18.99 -11.05 -12.84
CA TYR A 10 -17.94 -10.17 -12.34
C TYR A 10 -16.58 -10.64 -12.86
N HIS A 11 -15.75 -9.68 -13.29
CA HIS A 11 -14.40 -9.95 -13.77
C HIS A 11 -13.46 -8.83 -13.28
N ASP A 12 -12.40 -9.20 -12.58
CA ASP A 12 -11.46 -8.27 -11.92
C ASP A 12 -10.23 -7.92 -12.76
N GLN A 13 -10.02 -8.60 -13.91
CA GLN A 13 -8.91 -8.32 -14.81
C GLN A 13 -9.25 -7.19 -15.78
N ARG A 14 -8.27 -6.29 -16.00
CA ARG A 14 -8.49 -5.06 -16.75
C ARG A 14 -8.72 -5.23 -18.25
N ASN A 15 -8.26 -6.34 -18.85
CA ASN A 15 -8.30 -6.52 -20.31
C ASN A 15 -9.02 -7.80 -20.70
N PHE A 16 -10.15 -7.65 -21.39
CA PHE A 16 -10.77 -8.73 -22.13
C PHE A 16 -10.13 -8.86 -23.51
N ASP A 17 -9.89 -10.07 -23.95
CA ASP A 17 -9.56 -10.30 -25.36
C ASP A 17 -10.84 -10.10 -26.20
N GLU A 18 -11.00 -8.89 -26.74
CA GLU A 18 -12.15 -8.49 -27.56
C GLU A 18 -12.32 -9.33 -28.85
N ARG A 19 -11.30 -10.13 -29.20
CA ARG A 19 -11.35 -11.05 -30.35
C ARG A 19 -12.15 -12.30 -30.05
N LYS A 20 -12.29 -12.69 -28.80
CA LYS A 20 -13.00 -13.90 -28.37
C LYS A 20 -14.50 -13.78 -28.63
N LYS A 21 -15.08 -14.82 -29.24
CA LYS A 21 -16.54 -14.90 -29.57
C LYS A 21 -17.41 -14.69 -28.32
N VAL A 22 -16.99 -15.21 -27.17
CA VAL A 22 -17.72 -15.07 -25.90
C VAL A 22 -17.79 -13.59 -25.46
N VAL A 23 -16.67 -12.86 -25.54
CA VAL A 23 -16.62 -11.42 -25.16
C VAL A 23 -17.53 -10.61 -26.11
N LYS A 24 -17.47 -10.87 -27.42
CA LYS A 24 -18.36 -10.23 -28.42
C LYS A 24 -19.83 -10.50 -28.14
N SER A 25 -20.17 -11.73 -27.77
CA SER A 25 -21.54 -12.11 -27.43
C SER A 25 -22.02 -11.41 -26.16
N LEU A 26 -21.19 -11.35 -25.13
CA LEU A 26 -21.51 -10.65 -23.89
C LEU A 26 -21.69 -9.15 -24.11
N ARG A 27 -20.79 -8.49 -24.86
CA ARG A 27 -20.93 -7.08 -25.25
C ARG A 27 -22.25 -6.77 -25.96
N LYS A 28 -22.71 -7.68 -26.80
CA LYS A 28 -23.95 -7.50 -27.57
C LYS A 28 -25.22 -7.73 -26.75
N ASN A 29 -25.21 -8.70 -25.83
CA ASN A 29 -26.42 -9.23 -25.20
C ASN A 29 -26.55 -8.88 -23.71
N ALA A 30 -25.52 -8.31 -23.05
CA ALA A 30 -25.55 -7.96 -21.64
C ALA A 30 -25.38 -6.45 -21.41
N LYS A 31 -25.86 -5.95 -20.27
CA LYS A 31 -25.49 -4.63 -19.80
C LYS A 31 -24.05 -4.71 -19.28
N TRP A 32 -23.19 -3.86 -19.82
CA TRP A 32 -21.78 -3.82 -19.49
C TRP A 32 -21.47 -2.62 -18.62
N TYR A 33 -20.80 -2.86 -17.50
CA TYR A 33 -20.34 -1.81 -16.59
C TYR A 33 -18.83 -1.94 -16.41
N GLU A 34 -18.11 -0.90 -16.74
CA GLU A 34 -16.68 -0.81 -16.53
C GLU A 34 -16.42 0.06 -15.30
N ILE A 35 -15.79 -0.55 -14.29
CA ILE A 35 -15.52 0.12 -13.01
C ILE A 35 -14.03 0.36 -12.95
N GLU A 36 -13.62 1.61 -13.18
CA GLU A 36 -12.22 2.02 -13.08
C GLU A 36 -11.86 2.44 -11.65
N LYS A 37 -10.56 2.33 -11.34
CA LYS A 37 -10.04 2.89 -10.09
C LYS A 37 -10.17 4.40 -10.12
N LEU A 38 -10.70 4.97 -9.03
CA LEU A 38 -10.82 6.42 -8.90
C LEU A 38 -9.43 7.08 -8.91
N THR A 39 -9.32 8.18 -9.62
CA THR A 39 -8.18 9.09 -9.49
C THR A 39 -8.19 9.75 -8.12
N PHE A 40 -7.05 10.30 -7.68
CA PHE A 40 -6.97 11.00 -6.39
C PHE A 40 -8.02 12.11 -6.25
N ASN A 41 -8.24 12.91 -7.30
CA ASN A 41 -9.23 13.99 -7.28
C ASN A 41 -10.67 13.47 -7.17
N GLN A 42 -10.98 12.38 -7.86
CA GLN A 42 -12.30 11.74 -7.76
C GLN A 42 -12.52 11.13 -6.37
N LEU A 43 -11.48 10.48 -5.82
CA LEU A 43 -11.52 9.93 -4.47
C LEU A 43 -11.70 11.03 -3.41
N TYR A 44 -10.97 12.14 -3.56
CA TYR A 44 -11.08 13.31 -2.69
C TYR A 44 -12.51 13.88 -2.67
N LYS A 45 -13.11 14.06 -3.87
CA LYS A 45 -14.47 14.56 -4.03
C LYS A 45 -15.50 13.59 -3.44
N ALA A 46 -15.40 12.30 -3.80
CA ALA A 46 -16.32 11.26 -3.33
C ALA A 46 -16.29 11.10 -1.80
N THR A 47 -15.09 11.16 -1.19
CA THR A 47 -14.94 11.07 0.26
C THR A 47 -15.56 12.27 0.96
N ARG A 48 -15.37 13.48 0.42
CA ARG A 48 -15.99 14.69 0.95
C ARG A 48 -17.52 14.61 0.87
N GLU A 49 -18.07 14.20 -0.26
CA GLU A 49 -19.50 14.00 -0.45
C GLU A 49 -20.06 12.97 0.53
N ALA A 50 -19.35 11.86 0.75
CA ALA A 50 -19.75 10.83 1.71
C ALA A 50 -19.81 11.34 3.17
N ILE A 51 -18.92 12.28 3.53
CA ILE A 51 -18.94 12.95 4.85
C ILE A 51 -20.12 13.92 4.96
N VAL A 52 -20.35 14.73 3.92
CA VAL A 52 -21.48 15.68 3.88
C VAL A 52 -22.81 14.94 3.96
N HIS A 53 -22.97 13.81 3.27
CA HIS A 53 -24.17 12.97 3.36
C HIS A 53 -24.45 12.43 4.77
N ARG A 54 -23.43 12.40 5.64
CA ARG A 54 -23.54 12.02 7.06
C ARG A 54 -23.72 13.24 7.99
N ASN A 55 -24.10 14.41 7.43
CA ASN A 55 -24.28 15.67 8.15
C ASN A 55 -23.02 16.12 8.92
N ALA A 56 -21.84 15.85 8.36
CA ALA A 56 -20.55 16.27 8.90
C ALA A 56 -19.77 17.12 7.88
N SER A 57 -18.77 17.83 8.37
CA SER A 57 -17.81 18.60 7.57
C SER A 57 -16.38 18.17 7.86
N ILE A 58 -15.47 18.38 6.92
CA ILE A 58 -14.06 18.05 7.07
C ILE A 58 -13.19 19.16 6.49
N GLU A 59 -12.12 19.53 7.20
CA GLU A 59 -11.09 20.44 6.71
C GLU A 59 -10.27 19.80 5.58
N ASP A 60 -9.75 20.63 4.67
CA ASP A 60 -8.97 20.14 3.51
C ASP A 60 -7.70 19.38 3.92
N ASN A 61 -6.99 19.87 4.94
CA ASN A 61 -5.82 19.21 5.52
C ASN A 61 -6.16 17.87 6.20
N ALA A 62 -7.33 17.79 6.87
CA ALA A 62 -7.83 16.56 7.49
C ALA A 62 -8.20 15.51 6.42
N LEU A 63 -8.89 15.94 5.35
CA LEU A 63 -9.25 15.04 4.24
C LEU A 63 -8.01 14.52 3.49
N ALA A 64 -7.03 15.38 3.26
CA ALA A 64 -5.77 14.96 2.65
C ALA A 64 -5.05 13.91 3.51
N LEU A 65 -4.95 14.13 4.83
CA LEU A 65 -4.35 13.18 5.77
C LEU A 65 -5.14 11.87 5.86
N LEU A 66 -6.48 11.94 5.86
CA LEU A 66 -7.33 10.74 5.85
C LEU A 66 -7.04 9.86 4.63
N LEU A 67 -7.00 10.46 3.43
CA LEU A 67 -6.73 9.74 2.20
C LEU A 67 -5.27 9.22 2.13
N GLU A 68 -4.32 9.95 2.68
CA GLU A 68 -2.94 9.50 2.82
C GLU A 68 -2.87 8.23 3.68
N ARG A 69 -3.55 8.22 4.84
CA ARG A 69 -3.58 7.08 5.76
C ARG A 69 -4.39 5.89 5.28
N CYS A 70 -5.46 6.11 4.49
CA CYS A 70 -6.31 5.04 3.96
C CYS A 70 -5.85 4.52 2.59
N GLY A 71 -5.07 5.31 1.83
CA GLY A 71 -4.73 4.99 0.45
C GLY A 71 -5.95 5.00 -0.47
N ASN A 72 -5.97 4.08 -1.46
CA ASN A 72 -7.05 3.99 -2.44
C ASN A 72 -8.08 2.89 -2.12
N ASP A 73 -8.07 2.36 -0.91
CA ASP A 73 -9.04 1.35 -0.48
C ASP A 73 -10.34 2.00 -0.01
N LEU A 74 -11.37 1.90 -0.85
CA LEU A 74 -12.68 2.49 -0.60
C LEU A 74 -13.36 1.95 0.66
N LEU A 75 -13.14 0.67 0.99
CA LEU A 75 -13.73 0.06 2.19
C LEU A 75 -13.08 0.66 3.45
N THR A 76 -11.77 0.72 3.47
CA THR A 76 -11.03 1.37 4.56
C THR A 76 -11.43 2.83 4.71
N ILE A 77 -11.52 3.59 3.61
CA ILE A 77 -11.97 4.99 3.64
C ILE A 77 -13.37 5.10 4.23
N SER A 78 -14.32 4.28 3.76
CA SER A 78 -15.70 4.29 4.25
C SER A 78 -15.79 4.04 5.76
N ASN A 79 -15.05 3.02 6.25
CA ASN A 79 -15.04 2.68 7.67
C ASN A 79 -14.41 3.80 8.52
N GLN A 80 -13.34 4.45 8.04
CA GLN A 80 -12.73 5.55 8.77
C GLN A 80 -13.61 6.80 8.74
N VAL A 81 -14.28 7.10 7.61
CA VAL A 81 -15.26 8.18 7.50
C VAL A 81 -16.41 7.97 8.48
N GLU A 82 -16.98 6.77 8.54
CA GLU A 82 -18.04 6.44 9.49
C GLU A 82 -17.59 6.68 10.94
N LYS A 83 -16.43 6.17 11.31
CA LYS A 83 -15.85 6.36 12.65
C LYS A 83 -15.65 7.83 12.99
N LEU A 84 -15.11 8.62 12.07
CA LEU A 84 -14.91 10.07 12.28
C LEU A 84 -16.22 10.82 12.41
N CYS A 85 -17.23 10.52 11.58
CA CYS A 85 -18.55 11.17 11.64
C CYS A 85 -19.33 10.80 12.91
N LEU A 86 -19.12 9.59 13.48
CA LEU A 86 -19.68 9.20 14.78
C LEU A 86 -19.02 9.97 15.93
N TYR A 87 -17.74 10.35 15.77
CA TYR A 87 -17.00 11.07 16.79
C TYR A 87 -17.31 12.58 16.80
N THR A 88 -17.37 13.23 15.63
CA THR A 88 -17.59 14.67 15.50
C THR A 88 -18.26 15.04 14.17
N HIS A 89 -19.06 16.11 14.20
CA HIS A 89 -19.64 16.69 12.99
C HIS A 89 -18.70 17.68 12.26
N SER A 90 -17.61 18.11 12.89
CA SER A 90 -16.61 18.98 12.28
C SER A 90 -15.23 18.35 12.43
N ILE A 91 -14.82 17.60 11.41
CA ILE A 91 -13.60 16.79 11.42
C ILE A 91 -12.39 17.67 11.13
N LYS A 92 -11.48 17.76 12.10
CA LYS A 92 -10.19 18.47 12.00
C LYS A 92 -9.04 17.49 11.84
N LYS A 93 -7.86 18.05 11.51
CA LYS A 93 -6.66 17.25 11.33
C LYS A 93 -6.29 16.42 12.57
N GLU A 94 -6.44 17.01 13.77
CA GLU A 94 -6.16 16.36 15.05
C GLU A 94 -7.08 15.15 15.31
N ASP A 95 -8.32 15.19 14.82
CA ASP A 95 -9.26 14.07 14.93
C ASP A 95 -8.81 12.89 14.07
N VAL A 96 -8.35 13.19 12.86
CA VAL A 96 -7.77 12.17 11.97
C VAL A 96 -6.48 11.61 12.55
N GLU A 97 -5.59 12.45 13.07
CA GLU A 97 -4.34 12.03 13.71
C GLU A 97 -4.59 11.06 14.87
N ARG A 98 -5.60 11.33 15.66
CA ARG A 98 -5.98 10.55 16.84
C ARG A 98 -6.72 9.25 16.52
N LEU A 99 -7.63 9.27 15.55
CA LEU A 99 -8.56 8.17 15.31
C LEU A 99 -8.17 7.26 14.14
N VAL A 100 -7.48 7.77 13.14
CA VAL A 100 -7.07 7.00 11.97
C VAL A 100 -5.60 6.62 12.14
N PRO A 101 -5.26 5.34 12.32
CA PRO A 101 -3.86 4.95 12.47
C PRO A 101 -3.07 5.25 11.19
N PRO A 102 -1.78 5.57 11.29
CA PRO A 102 -0.91 5.62 10.13
C PRO A 102 -0.85 4.26 9.44
N ARG A 103 -0.51 4.25 8.16
CA ARG A 103 -0.35 3.01 7.41
C ARG A 103 0.86 2.23 7.92
N VAL A 104 0.73 0.91 7.95
CA VAL A 104 1.84 0.04 8.36
C VAL A 104 3.07 0.23 7.48
N GLU A 105 2.88 0.56 6.19
CA GLU A 105 3.97 0.82 5.24
C GLU A 105 4.86 1.98 5.66
N GLU A 106 4.33 2.99 6.38
CA GLU A 106 5.14 4.10 6.91
C GLU A 106 6.09 3.62 8.02
N ASP A 107 5.59 2.79 8.93
CA ASP A 107 6.40 2.22 10.00
C ASP A 107 7.39 1.18 9.44
N VAL A 108 6.98 0.39 8.43
CA VAL A 108 7.89 -0.51 7.71
C VAL A 108 8.97 0.28 6.96
N PHE A 109 8.65 1.43 6.38
CA PHE A 109 9.65 2.29 5.76
C PHE A 109 10.69 2.80 6.79
N LYS A 110 10.25 3.22 7.99
CA LYS A 110 11.15 3.58 9.09
C LYS A 110 12.01 2.40 9.53
N LEU A 111 11.41 1.21 9.63
CA LEU A 111 12.12 -0.04 9.95
C LEU A 111 13.20 -0.35 8.91
N THR A 112 12.83 -0.31 7.63
CA THR A 112 13.77 -0.57 6.52
C THR A 112 14.91 0.43 6.49
N ASN A 113 14.63 1.72 6.74
CA ASN A 113 15.66 2.75 6.82
C ASN A 113 16.61 2.54 8.01
N ALA A 114 16.08 2.20 9.18
CA ALA A 114 16.91 1.89 10.34
C ALA A 114 17.80 0.68 10.08
N LEU A 115 17.26 -0.38 9.44
CA LEU A 115 17.98 -1.57 9.03
C LEU A 115 19.15 -1.24 8.09
N LEU A 116 18.90 -0.47 7.04
CA LEU A 116 19.93 -0.10 6.04
C LEU A 116 20.96 0.91 6.58
N ASN A 117 20.63 1.67 7.61
CA ASN A 117 21.58 2.54 8.30
C ASN A 117 22.34 1.84 9.44
N HIS A 118 22.21 0.51 9.57
CA HIS A 118 22.82 -0.29 10.65
C HIS A 118 22.47 0.20 12.06
N ASP A 119 21.29 0.83 12.23
CA ASP A 119 20.78 1.28 13.53
C ASP A 119 19.96 0.15 14.19
N LEU A 120 20.67 -0.83 14.77
CA LEU A 120 20.06 -1.99 15.42
C LEU A 120 19.04 -1.59 16.49
N ARG A 121 19.35 -0.58 17.28
CA ARG A 121 18.47 -0.14 18.36
C ARG A 121 17.12 0.34 17.85
N ASN A 122 17.14 1.19 16.82
CA ASN A 122 15.91 1.72 16.22
C ASN A 122 15.18 0.67 15.41
N THR A 123 15.90 -0.21 14.70
CA THR A 123 15.35 -1.36 13.97
C THR A 123 14.52 -2.24 14.91
N MET A 124 15.10 -2.68 16.03
CA MET A 124 14.39 -3.54 16.98
C MET A 124 13.24 -2.82 17.67
N ARG A 125 13.41 -1.54 18.00
CA ARG A 125 12.33 -0.74 18.60
C ARG A 125 11.10 -0.63 17.69
N VAL A 126 11.30 -0.31 16.40
CA VAL A 126 10.20 -0.18 15.44
C VAL A 126 9.57 -1.54 15.15
N TYR A 127 10.37 -2.59 15.04
CA TYR A 127 9.86 -3.95 14.86
C TYR A 127 8.99 -4.39 16.05
N GLN A 128 9.45 -4.21 17.29
CA GLN A 128 8.68 -4.56 18.48
C GLN A 128 7.38 -3.75 18.60
N ASP A 129 7.39 -2.47 18.20
CA ASP A 129 6.18 -1.64 18.13
C ASP A 129 5.16 -2.21 17.13
N LEU A 130 5.61 -2.65 15.96
CA LEU A 130 4.77 -3.30 14.95
C LEU A 130 4.18 -4.63 15.47
N ILE A 131 4.98 -5.46 16.14
CA ILE A 131 4.51 -6.71 16.75
C ILE A 131 3.50 -6.44 17.88
N SER A 132 3.72 -5.40 18.69
CA SER A 132 2.78 -4.99 19.75
C SER A 132 1.43 -4.55 19.20
N LYS A 133 1.41 -3.97 17.99
CA LYS A 133 0.22 -3.64 17.21
C LYS A 133 -0.42 -4.85 16.52
N LYS A 134 0.06 -6.07 16.80
CA LYS A 134 -0.42 -7.36 16.28
C LYS A 134 -0.21 -7.58 14.79
N HIS A 135 0.78 -6.93 14.17
CA HIS A 135 1.20 -7.28 12.81
C HIS A 135 1.92 -8.63 12.81
N ASP A 136 1.62 -9.45 11.80
CA ASP A 136 2.26 -10.76 11.66
C ASP A 136 3.71 -10.59 11.13
N PRO A 137 4.72 -11.22 11.73
CA PRO A 137 6.10 -11.15 11.24
C PRO A 137 6.25 -11.51 9.77
N LEU A 138 5.50 -12.49 9.25
CA LEU A 138 5.57 -12.89 7.85
C LEU A 138 5.02 -11.79 6.92
N GLU A 139 3.96 -11.09 7.34
CA GLU A 139 3.47 -9.89 6.65
C GLU A 139 4.55 -8.80 6.60
N LEU A 140 5.20 -8.54 7.74
CA LEU A 140 6.26 -7.52 7.83
C LEU A 140 7.45 -7.85 6.93
N ILE A 141 7.87 -9.12 6.82
CA ILE A 141 8.92 -9.58 5.89
C ILE A 141 8.53 -9.23 4.45
N GLY A 142 7.28 -9.51 4.06
CA GLY A 142 6.78 -9.18 2.73
C GLY A 142 6.80 -7.67 2.44
N LEU A 143 6.43 -6.86 3.42
CA LEU A 143 6.44 -5.39 3.31
C LEU A 143 7.86 -4.83 3.26
N ILE A 144 8.80 -5.35 4.07
CA ILE A 144 10.23 -4.99 4.03
C ILE A 144 10.82 -5.34 2.67
N ALA A 145 10.56 -6.55 2.16
CA ALA A 145 11.01 -6.97 0.85
C ALA A 145 10.49 -6.06 -0.27
N ASN A 146 9.24 -5.64 -0.18
CA ASN A 146 8.67 -4.68 -1.14
C ASN A 146 9.33 -3.30 -1.04
N ALA A 147 9.59 -2.80 0.16
CA ALA A 147 10.29 -1.53 0.37
C ALA A 147 11.73 -1.57 -0.20
N LEU A 148 12.49 -2.63 0.09
CA LEU A 148 13.85 -2.83 -0.46
C LEU A 148 13.84 -2.95 -1.98
N ARG A 149 12.86 -3.67 -2.55
CA ARG A 149 12.70 -3.81 -4.00
C ARG A 149 12.42 -2.46 -4.66
N ASN A 150 11.57 -1.64 -4.07
CA ASN A 150 11.28 -0.30 -4.57
C ASN A 150 12.53 0.60 -4.53
N LEU A 151 13.30 0.57 -3.43
CA LEU A 151 14.57 1.29 -3.33
C LEU A 151 15.55 0.84 -4.42
N TYR A 152 15.73 -0.46 -4.62
CA TYR A 152 16.60 -1.05 -5.64
C TYR A 152 16.17 -0.63 -7.06
N GLN A 153 14.89 -0.82 -7.41
CA GLN A 153 14.37 -0.52 -8.75
C GLN A 153 14.44 0.97 -9.07
N VAL A 154 14.02 1.83 -8.12
CA VAL A 154 14.10 3.29 -8.29
C VAL A 154 15.56 3.74 -8.43
N SER A 155 16.50 3.16 -7.65
CA SER A 155 17.92 3.48 -7.76
C SER A 155 18.47 3.15 -9.16
N ILE A 156 18.20 1.94 -9.67
CA ILE A 156 18.67 1.53 -11.00
C ILE A 156 18.06 2.38 -12.12
N MET A 157 16.73 2.60 -12.08
CA MET A 157 16.06 3.38 -13.12
C MET A 157 16.51 4.84 -13.11
N SER A 158 16.72 5.42 -11.91
CA SER A 158 17.25 6.78 -11.78
C SER A 158 18.68 6.90 -12.33
N LYS A 159 19.58 5.92 -12.06
CA LYS A 159 20.93 5.87 -12.63
C LYS A 159 20.92 5.74 -14.16
N LYS A 160 19.89 5.11 -14.72
CA LYS A 160 19.68 5.01 -16.18
C LYS A 160 19.02 6.25 -16.79
N GLY A 161 18.70 7.30 -16.00
CA GLY A 161 18.16 8.57 -16.47
C GLY A 161 16.64 8.58 -16.69
N TYR A 162 15.88 7.60 -16.20
CA TYR A 162 14.42 7.63 -16.28
C TYR A 162 13.85 8.77 -15.44
N ARG A 163 12.77 9.40 -15.93
CA ARG A 163 12.05 10.44 -15.20
C ARG A 163 11.14 9.83 -14.12
N ASP A 164 10.85 10.59 -13.06
CA ASP A 164 10.03 10.12 -11.94
C ASP A 164 8.65 9.58 -12.38
N ASN A 165 8.01 10.22 -13.36
CA ASN A 165 6.72 9.75 -13.88
C ASN A 165 6.83 8.40 -14.62
N ASP A 166 7.92 8.17 -15.36
CA ASP A 166 8.16 6.92 -16.07
C ASP A 166 8.44 5.79 -15.09
N ILE A 167 9.23 6.07 -14.05
CA ILE A 167 9.51 5.13 -12.94
C ILE A 167 8.21 4.79 -12.21
N ALA A 168 7.41 5.80 -11.86
CA ALA A 168 6.14 5.60 -11.18
C ALA A 168 5.18 4.71 -11.98
N SER A 169 5.07 4.99 -13.29
CA SER A 169 4.23 4.20 -14.20
C SER A 169 4.72 2.76 -14.33
N ALA A 170 6.02 2.55 -14.50
CA ALA A 170 6.62 1.22 -14.65
C ALA A 170 6.48 0.37 -13.38
N LEU A 171 6.59 0.97 -12.20
CA LEU A 171 6.54 0.28 -10.91
C LEU A 171 5.14 0.26 -10.28
N GLY A 172 4.16 0.92 -10.90
CA GLY A 172 2.81 1.05 -10.35
C GLY A 172 2.75 1.87 -9.05
N LEU A 173 3.70 2.79 -8.85
CA LEU A 173 3.83 3.63 -7.67
C LEU A 173 3.17 5.00 -7.86
N ASN A 174 2.85 5.67 -6.76
CA ASN A 174 2.43 7.06 -6.82
C ASN A 174 3.63 7.94 -7.26
N PRO A 175 3.49 8.80 -8.29
CA PRO A 175 4.57 9.70 -8.73
C PRO A 175 5.18 10.54 -7.61
N ARG A 176 4.38 10.97 -6.63
CA ARG A 176 4.85 11.73 -5.47
C ARG A 176 5.75 10.92 -4.52
N ALA A 177 5.67 9.59 -4.55
CA ALA A 177 6.50 8.71 -3.74
C ALA A 177 7.90 8.51 -4.33
N ILE A 178 8.10 8.74 -5.63
CA ILE A 178 9.38 8.47 -6.29
C ILE A 178 10.50 9.35 -5.76
N TYR A 179 10.27 10.64 -5.61
CA TYR A 179 11.31 11.55 -5.12
C TYR A 179 11.83 11.18 -3.70
N PRO A 180 10.99 10.94 -2.68
CA PRO A 180 11.44 10.46 -1.38
C PRO A 180 12.20 9.13 -1.46
N ILE A 181 11.70 8.15 -2.24
CA ILE A 181 12.36 6.86 -2.42
C ILE A 181 13.73 7.04 -3.07
N ARG A 182 13.83 7.84 -4.15
CA ARG A 182 15.10 8.12 -4.83
C ARG A 182 16.10 8.82 -3.92
N LYS A 183 15.66 9.83 -3.17
CA LYS A 183 16.51 10.53 -2.19
C LYS A 183 17.07 9.56 -1.16
N ASN A 184 16.24 8.66 -0.67
CA ASN A 184 16.66 7.66 0.29
C ASN A 184 17.58 6.61 -0.34
N ALA A 185 17.23 6.10 -1.53
CA ALA A 185 18.01 5.09 -2.25
C ALA A 185 19.43 5.58 -2.62
N ALA A 186 19.66 6.87 -2.74
CA ALA A 186 20.98 7.44 -3.03
C ALA A 186 22.01 7.21 -1.91
N HIS A 187 21.58 6.88 -0.71
CA HIS A 187 22.45 6.64 0.44
C HIS A 187 22.87 5.18 0.60
N PHE A 188 22.30 4.25 -0.20
CA PHE A 188 22.52 2.81 -0.03
C PHE A 188 23.23 2.21 -1.22
N ASP A 189 24.06 1.19 -0.95
CA ASP A 189 24.69 0.40 -2.00
C ASP A 189 23.67 -0.56 -2.65
N ILE A 190 23.72 -0.66 -3.98
CA ILE A 190 22.84 -1.56 -4.73
C ILE A 190 23.11 -3.02 -4.39
N THR A 191 24.38 -3.36 -4.14
CA THR A 191 24.79 -4.72 -3.79
C THR A 191 24.21 -5.11 -2.43
N GLU A 192 24.28 -4.21 -1.45
CA GLU A 192 23.69 -4.42 -0.13
C GLU A 192 22.16 -4.62 -0.20
N LEU A 193 21.46 -3.81 -1.00
CA LEU A 193 20.02 -4.00 -1.22
C LEU A 193 19.68 -5.37 -1.80
N MET A 194 20.51 -5.87 -2.72
CA MET A 194 20.35 -7.20 -3.31
C MET A 194 20.59 -8.31 -2.30
N GLU A 195 21.65 -8.21 -1.49
CA GLU A 195 21.99 -9.18 -0.45
C GLU A 195 20.86 -9.26 0.59
N LYS A 196 20.35 -8.12 1.07
CA LYS A 196 19.21 -8.10 2.00
C LYS A 196 17.94 -8.70 1.39
N LEU A 197 17.68 -8.47 0.10
CA LEU A 197 16.55 -9.09 -0.61
C LEU A 197 16.70 -10.60 -0.72
N TYR A 198 17.92 -11.09 -0.97
CA TYR A 198 18.21 -12.52 -1.01
C TYR A 198 17.99 -13.16 0.37
N ASP A 199 18.56 -12.58 1.44
CA ASP A 199 18.39 -13.05 2.81
C ASP A 199 16.92 -13.11 3.23
N LEU A 200 16.12 -12.09 2.84
CA LEU A 200 14.67 -12.10 3.08
C LEU A 200 13.95 -13.21 2.33
N SER A 201 14.37 -13.51 1.10
CA SER A 201 13.80 -14.61 0.31
C SER A 201 14.04 -15.97 0.97
N GLU A 202 15.29 -16.20 1.45
CA GLU A 202 15.65 -17.42 2.19
C GLU A 202 14.87 -17.53 3.50
N LEU A 203 14.71 -16.43 4.23
CA LEU A 203 13.93 -16.39 5.45
C LEU A 203 12.44 -16.67 5.20
N ASP A 204 11.85 -16.05 4.18
CA ASP A 204 10.43 -16.27 3.80
C ASP A 204 10.19 -17.75 3.47
N TYR A 205 11.09 -18.35 2.70
CA TYR A 205 11.05 -19.77 2.39
C TYR A 205 11.17 -20.65 3.64
N ALA A 206 12.14 -20.37 4.52
CA ALA A 206 12.37 -21.14 5.73
C ALA A 206 11.17 -21.08 6.70
N ILE A 207 10.54 -19.92 6.82
CA ILE A 207 9.32 -19.76 7.63
C ILE A 207 8.15 -20.53 7.00
N LYS A 208 7.92 -20.41 5.71
CA LYS A 208 6.81 -21.09 5.01
C LYS A 208 6.93 -22.59 4.98
N THR A 209 8.16 -23.12 5.01
CA THR A 209 8.43 -24.57 5.11
C THR A 209 8.44 -25.07 6.56
N GLY A 210 8.31 -24.19 7.55
CA GLY A 210 8.31 -24.56 8.96
C GLY A 210 9.69 -24.84 9.55
N THR A 211 10.76 -24.57 8.81
CA THR A 211 12.15 -24.79 9.25
C THR A 211 12.58 -23.77 10.31
N VAL A 212 12.01 -22.56 10.26
CA VAL A 212 12.32 -21.46 11.17
C VAL A 212 11.02 -20.87 11.73
N ASP A 213 11.00 -20.62 13.05
CA ASP A 213 9.90 -19.87 13.68
C ASP A 213 9.88 -18.41 13.16
N LYS A 214 8.69 -17.92 12.82
CA LYS A 214 8.53 -16.62 12.18
C LYS A 214 8.97 -15.44 13.06
N PHE A 215 8.80 -15.50 14.37
CA PHE A 215 9.23 -14.43 15.29
C PHE A 215 10.75 -14.44 15.42
N ARG A 216 11.32 -15.60 15.76
CA ARG A 216 12.77 -15.75 15.92
C ARG A 216 13.53 -15.49 14.63
N GLY A 217 13.04 -16.00 13.51
CA GLY A 217 13.65 -15.80 12.20
C GLY A 217 13.69 -14.34 11.80
N SER A 218 12.60 -13.62 11.99
CA SER A 218 12.52 -12.18 11.70
C SER A 218 13.45 -11.36 12.60
N GLU A 219 13.49 -11.65 13.91
CA GLU A 219 14.40 -10.97 14.84
C GLU A 219 15.88 -11.23 14.47
N LEU A 220 16.24 -12.48 14.20
CA LEU A 220 17.61 -12.83 13.79
C LEU A 220 18.02 -12.15 12.49
N PHE A 221 17.12 -12.06 11.51
CA PHE A 221 17.37 -11.33 10.26
C PHE A 221 17.62 -9.85 10.54
N LEU A 222 16.78 -9.21 11.35
CA LEU A 222 16.90 -7.79 11.69
C LEU A 222 18.14 -7.49 12.55
N MET A 223 18.68 -8.48 13.26
CA MET A 223 19.91 -8.36 14.06
C MET A 223 21.21 -8.60 13.25
N ARG A 224 21.12 -9.14 12.02
CA ARG A 224 22.26 -9.34 11.13
C ARG A 224 22.61 -8.06 10.37
N ILE A 225 22.84 -7.00 11.12
CA ILE A 225 23.16 -5.66 10.59
C ILE A 225 24.67 -5.45 10.55
#